data_da9533ed237ac285e80796a08b70fab6
#
_entry.id   da9533ed237ac285e80796a08b70fab6
#
_cell.length_a   1.000
_cell.length_b   1.000
_cell.length_c   1.000
_cell.angle_alpha   90.00
_cell.angle_beta   90.00
_cell.angle_gamma   90.00
#
_symmetry.space_group_name_H-M   'P 1'
#
loop_
_entity.id
_entity.type
_entity.pdbx_description
1 polymer ?
#
loop_
_entity_poly.entity_id
_entity_poly.type
_entity_poly.pdbx_seq_one_letter_code
_entity_poly.pdbx_strand_id
1 'polypeptide(L)'
;MKRTFAALLALLLTLAGCGSQPAADGRTVLRLDADGSAVLSDAVRLFNAASADYRVVMDTEAPDIVAGGAGYESSNLVDIMPYVDSGMGREDILPFLLDGLEEDGALYALPVRWGGMSYGCSKELLDGRLTLSEAEALELLDGLGEGALLFPGWANDVPWQLNAYQPEYDRETELEAYYSLPSLLERVNISSVEQLAAMVTDGALWDTGCPGIGPETDCLTLSILASCGDVEGAWEFLSFVYGPDSRPAIELGDGCLLPAGAEQLYARLAEQEGVDEAALELARAYVDGMSLRDAA
;
A
#
# COMPACT_ATOMS: atom_id res chain seq x y z
N MET A 1 60.28 8.17 -5.15
CA MET A 1 59.60 6.92 -4.69
C MET A 1 58.76 7.07 -3.42
N LYS A 2 59.19 7.74 -2.35
CA LYS A 2 58.37 7.88 -1.12
C LYS A 2 57.07 8.70 -1.29
N ARG A 3 57.05 9.70 -2.20
CA ARG A 3 55.85 10.55 -2.44
C ARG A 3 54.77 9.88 -3.32
N THR A 4 55.19 9.00 -4.22
CA THR A 4 54.27 8.22 -5.06
C THR A 4 53.56 7.11 -4.28
N PHE A 5 54.23 6.52 -3.28
CA PHE A 5 53.63 5.51 -2.41
C PHE A 5 52.57 6.07 -1.47
N ALA A 6 52.78 7.29 -0.95
CA ALA A 6 51.79 7.97 -0.11
C ALA A 6 50.51 8.36 -0.89
N ALA A 7 50.68 8.78 -2.15
CA ALA A 7 49.52 9.11 -3.00
C ALA A 7 48.70 7.86 -3.39
N LEU A 8 49.38 6.73 -3.64
CA LEU A 8 48.72 5.46 -3.95
C LEU A 8 47.98 4.89 -2.73
N LEU A 9 48.58 5.04 -1.53
CA LEU A 9 47.95 4.61 -0.27
C LEU A 9 46.76 5.48 0.09
N ALA A 10 46.80 6.80 -0.16
CA ALA A 10 45.68 7.71 0.02
C ALA A 10 44.54 7.41 -0.98
N LEU A 11 44.87 7.06 -2.22
CA LEU A 11 43.90 6.68 -3.24
C LEU A 11 43.22 5.33 -2.91
N LEU A 12 43.96 4.38 -2.36
CA LEU A 12 43.43 3.10 -1.88
C LEU A 12 42.52 3.25 -0.65
N LEU A 13 42.81 4.21 0.22
CA LEU A 13 41.99 4.51 1.39
C LEU A 13 40.68 5.27 1.02
N THR A 14 40.70 6.02 -0.09
CA THR A 14 39.47 6.69 -0.57
C THR A 14 38.54 5.76 -1.39
N LEU A 15 39.07 4.65 -1.92
CA LEU A 15 38.26 3.63 -2.61
C LEU A 15 37.69 2.58 -1.65
N ALA A 16 38.12 2.56 -0.38
CA ALA A 16 37.55 1.67 0.64
C ALA A 16 36.38 2.30 1.43
N GLY A 17 35.80 3.41 0.96
CA GLY A 17 34.95 4.28 1.73
C GLY A 17 33.43 4.23 1.44
N CYS A 18 32.90 3.18 0.83
CA CYS A 18 31.45 2.98 0.69
C CYS A 18 31.01 1.57 1.07
N GLY A 19 31.64 0.97 2.05
CA GLY A 19 31.13 -0.26 2.65
C GLY A 19 30.37 0.08 3.93
N SER A 20 29.24 -0.55 4.15
CA SER A 20 28.51 -0.52 5.41
C SER A 20 29.46 -0.81 6.57
N GLN A 21 29.52 0.10 7.55
CA GLN A 21 30.43 -0.09 8.70
C GLN A 21 29.83 -1.16 9.63
N PRO A 22 30.63 -2.14 10.07
CA PRO A 22 30.15 -3.13 11.02
C PRO A 22 29.74 -2.45 12.34
N ALA A 23 28.61 -2.87 12.89
CA ALA A 23 28.18 -2.46 14.22
C ALA A 23 29.17 -2.93 15.29
N ALA A 24 29.07 -2.40 16.52
CA ALA A 24 29.90 -2.81 17.64
C ALA A 24 29.74 -4.30 18.01
N ASP A 25 28.63 -4.93 17.58
CA ASP A 25 28.33 -6.35 17.71
C ASP A 25 28.81 -7.21 16.53
N GLY A 26 29.50 -6.61 15.55
CA GLY A 26 30.07 -7.29 14.38
C GLY A 26 29.12 -7.48 13.21
N ARG A 27 27.85 -7.07 13.33
CA ARG A 27 26.87 -7.14 12.23
C ARG A 27 27.06 -6.02 11.23
N THR A 28 26.69 -6.27 9.97
CA THR A 28 26.59 -5.24 8.93
C THR A 28 25.44 -4.29 9.25
N VAL A 29 25.70 -2.99 9.21
CA VAL A 29 24.67 -1.96 9.45
C VAL A 29 24.04 -1.55 8.13
N LEU A 30 22.73 -1.65 8.05
CA LEU A 30 21.87 -1.12 6.99
C LEU A 30 21.10 0.08 7.52
N ARG A 31 20.94 1.11 6.70
CA ARG A 31 20.27 2.36 7.08
C ARG A 31 18.93 2.46 6.38
N LEU A 32 17.90 2.72 7.13
CA LEU A 32 16.53 2.86 6.64
C LEU A 32 16.02 4.29 6.87
N ASP A 33 15.62 4.94 5.79
CA ASP A 33 14.72 6.09 5.86
C ASP A 33 13.28 5.58 5.82
N ALA A 34 12.61 5.67 6.97
CA ALA A 34 11.26 5.13 7.14
C ALA A 34 10.16 6.18 6.99
N ASP A 35 10.50 7.41 6.60
CA ASP A 35 9.54 8.51 6.46
C ASP A 35 8.58 8.66 7.67
N GLY A 36 9.11 8.44 8.88
CA GLY A 36 8.35 8.53 10.12
C GLY A 36 7.37 7.36 10.40
N SER A 37 7.39 6.30 9.61
CA SER A 37 6.50 5.14 9.79
C SER A 37 6.76 4.40 11.10
N ALA A 38 5.79 4.41 12.02
CA ALA A 38 5.84 3.67 13.28
C ALA A 38 5.92 2.15 13.04
N VAL A 39 5.25 1.66 12.02
CA VAL A 39 5.23 0.24 11.62
C VAL A 39 6.63 -0.26 11.27
N LEU A 40 7.37 0.52 10.49
CA LEU A 40 8.74 0.15 10.11
C LEU A 40 9.67 0.15 11.32
N SER A 41 9.42 1.00 12.33
CA SER A 41 10.17 0.98 13.59
C SER A 41 10.04 -0.35 14.32
N ASP A 42 8.84 -0.92 14.37
CA ASP A 42 8.61 -2.24 14.97
C ASP A 42 9.21 -3.38 14.12
N ALA A 43 9.08 -3.30 12.80
CA ALA A 43 9.73 -4.26 11.90
C ALA A 43 11.26 -4.26 12.06
N VAL A 44 11.88 -3.09 12.16
CA VAL A 44 13.32 -2.94 12.47
C VAL A 44 13.68 -3.58 13.80
N ARG A 45 12.89 -3.35 14.84
CA ARG A 45 13.13 -3.96 16.15
C ARG A 45 13.09 -5.49 16.11
N LEU A 46 12.10 -6.06 15.40
CA LEU A 46 11.94 -7.51 15.24
C LEU A 46 13.06 -8.11 14.39
N PHE A 47 13.38 -7.49 13.26
CA PHE A 47 14.48 -7.91 12.40
C PHE A 47 15.81 -7.92 13.16
N ASN A 48 16.11 -6.85 13.88
CA ASN A 48 17.32 -6.74 14.67
C ASN A 48 17.43 -7.77 15.80
N ALA A 49 16.30 -8.30 16.26
CA ALA A 49 16.27 -9.40 17.22
C ALA A 49 16.46 -10.77 16.57
N ALA A 50 16.09 -10.93 15.30
CA ALA A 50 16.12 -12.19 14.56
C ALA A 50 17.39 -12.38 13.74
N SER A 51 17.88 -11.33 13.05
CA SER A 51 19.03 -11.42 12.16
C SER A 51 20.34 -11.51 12.96
N ALA A 52 21.20 -12.46 12.58
CA ALA A 52 22.54 -12.63 13.15
C ALA A 52 23.61 -11.80 12.43
N ASP A 53 23.39 -11.50 11.14
CA ASP A 53 24.41 -10.94 10.26
C ASP A 53 24.17 -9.44 9.99
N TYR A 54 22.93 -8.98 10.10
CA TYR A 54 22.56 -7.60 9.77
C TYR A 54 21.91 -6.87 10.94
N ARG A 55 22.02 -5.56 10.91
CA ARG A 55 21.36 -4.65 11.83
C ARG A 55 20.84 -3.44 11.05
N VAL A 56 19.54 -3.22 11.09
CA VAL A 56 18.91 -2.01 10.52
C VAL A 56 18.88 -0.90 11.56
N VAL A 57 19.25 0.30 11.14
CA VAL A 57 19.13 1.53 11.93
C VAL A 57 18.31 2.56 11.15
N MET A 58 17.51 3.34 11.87
CA MET A 58 16.75 4.45 11.29
C MET A 58 17.71 5.62 11.06
N ASP A 59 17.95 5.99 9.80
CA ASP A 59 18.86 7.07 9.44
C ASP A 59 18.46 7.67 8.08
N THR A 60 18.21 8.98 8.07
CA THR A 60 17.79 9.72 6.88
C THR A 60 18.95 10.37 6.12
N GLU A 61 20.17 10.44 6.71
CA GLU A 61 21.27 11.19 6.08
C GLU A 61 21.95 10.42 4.94
N ALA A 62 22.02 9.09 5.04
CA ALA A 62 22.60 8.24 3.99
C ALA A 62 21.96 6.85 4.01
N PRO A 63 20.70 6.75 3.61
CA PRO A 63 19.97 5.49 3.66
C PRO A 63 20.47 4.49 2.61
N ASP A 64 20.35 3.21 2.94
CA ASP A 64 20.49 2.07 2.02
C ASP A 64 19.13 1.64 1.50
N ILE A 65 18.08 1.84 2.33
CA ILE A 65 16.69 1.46 2.10
C ILE A 65 15.82 2.68 2.37
N VAL A 66 14.81 2.90 1.54
CA VAL A 66 13.86 4.00 1.70
C VAL A 66 12.43 3.48 1.68
N ALA A 67 11.57 4.08 2.51
CA ALA A 67 10.13 3.88 2.44
C ALA A 67 9.51 4.89 1.48
N GLY A 68 8.46 4.45 0.76
CA GLY A 68 7.67 5.35 -0.06
C GLY A 68 8.37 5.90 -1.30
N GLY A 69 9.31 5.25 -1.89
CA GLY A 69 10.18 5.61 -3.04
C GLY A 69 9.76 6.69 -4.05
N ALA A 70 8.63 7.36 -3.84
CA ALA A 70 8.00 8.33 -4.73
C ALA A 70 8.82 9.62 -5.03
N GLY A 71 9.98 9.80 -4.40
CA GLY A 71 10.91 10.91 -4.68
C GLY A 71 12.18 10.49 -5.42
N TYR A 72 12.31 9.21 -5.75
CA TYR A 72 13.51 8.67 -6.39
C TYR A 72 13.22 8.24 -7.82
N GLU A 73 14.09 8.64 -8.75
CA GLU A 73 14.07 8.09 -10.11
C GLU A 73 14.47 6.61 -10.07
N SER A 74 13.87 5.77 -10.92
CA SER A 74 14.18 4.33 -11.01
C SER A 74 15.67 4.05 -11.23
N SER A 75 16.36 4.95 -11.91
CA SER A 75 17.84 4.88 -12.09
C SER A 75 18.65 4.95 -10.79
N ASN A 76 18.05 5.42 -9.71
CA ASN A 76 18.65 5.50 -8.36
C ASN A 76 18.25 4.34 -7.45
N LEU A 77 17.47 3.40 -7.97
CA LEU A 77 16.96 2.25 -7.24
C LEU A 77 17.51 0.94 -7.81
N VAL A 78 17.55 -0.07 -6.98
CA VAL A 78 17.90 -1.44 -7.40
C VAL A 78 16.64 -2.12 -7.96
N ASP A 79 16.78 -2.74 -9.13
CA ASP A 79 15.77 -3.67 -9.62
C ASP A 79 15.74 -4.91 -8.71
N ILE A 80 14.65 -5.07 -7.96
CA ILE A 80 14.46 -6.19 -7.03
C ILE A 80 13.68 -7.36 -7.64
N MET A 81 13.21 -7.25 -8.88
CA MET A 81 12.48 -8.34 -9.53
C MET A 81 13.26 -9.68 -9.55
N PRO A 82 14.60 -9.69 -9.83
CA PRO A 82 15.36 -10.94 -9.76
C PRO A 82 15.34 -11.61 -8.37
N TYR A 83 15.24 -10.83 -7.32
CA TYR A 83 15.14 -11.35 -5.94
C TYR A 83 13.73 -11.88 -5.65
N VAL A 84 12.71 -11.21 -6.14
CA VAL A 84 11.31 -11.71 -6.09
C VAL A 84 11.21 -13.03 -6.82
N ASP A 85 11.67 -13.12 -8.08
CA ASP A 85 11.60 -14.32 -8.92
C ASP A 85 12.39 -15.52 -8.36
N SER A 86 13.47 -15.25 -7.59
CA SER A 86 14.29 -16.32 -7.00
C SER A 86 13.92 -16.72 -5.58
N GLY A 87 13.16 -15.89 -4.89
CA GLY A 87 12.84 -16.07 -3.47
C GLY A 87 11.35 -16.27 -3.20
N MET A 88 10.60 -15.18 -3.10
CA MET A 88 9.19 -15.23 -2.71
C MET A 88 8.25 -15.67 -3.84
N GLY A 89 8.52 -15.28 -5.09
CA GLY A 89 7.61 -15.49 -6.21
C GLY A 89 6.67 -14.29 -6.45
N ARG A 90 6.31 -14.06 -7.72
CA ARG A 90 5.38 -12.98 -8.11
C ARG A 90 3.97 -13.23 -7.61
N GLU A 91 3.59 -14.50 -7.51
CA GLU A 91 2.29 -14.96 -7.01
C GLU A 91 2.04 -14.62 -5.54
N ASP A 92 3.11 -14.33 -4.80
CA ASP A 92 2.99 -13.90 -3.41
C ASP A 92 2.57 -12.44 -3.29
N ILE A 93 2.71 -11.64 -4.36
CA ILE A 93 2.30 -10.23 -4.42
C ILE A 93 0.91 -10.15 -5.07
N LEU A 94 0.04 -9.29 -4.55
CA LEU A 94 -1.27 -9.03 -5.14
C LEU A 94 -1.10 -8.48 -6.57
N PRO A 95 -1.84 -9.00 -7.57
CA PRO A 95 -1.63 -8.64 -8.97
C PRO A 95 -1.69 -7.14 -9.23
N PHE A 96 -2.67 -6.43 -8.68
CA PHE A 96 -2.81 -4.99 -8.90
C PHE A 96 -1.66 -4.16 -8.32
N LEU A 97 -1.02 -4.63 -7.23
CA LEU A 97 0.17 -4.00 -6.66
C LEU A 97 1.39 -4.23 -7.55
N LEU A 98 1.54 -5.46 -8.04
CA LEU A 98 2.63 -5.79 -8.94
C LEU A 98 2.50 -5.03 -10.26
N ASP A 99 1.32 -5.06 -10.89
CA ASP A 99 1.04 -4.37 -12.14
C ASP A 99 1.22 -2.84 -12.04
N GLY A 100 0.90 -2.27 -10.88
CA GLY A 100 1.04 -0.84 -10.64
C GLY A 100 2.46 -0.38 -10.29
N LEU A 101 3.36 -1.30 -9.89
CA LEU A 101 4.73 -0.98 -9.48
C LEU A 101 5.80 -1.52 -10.44
N GLU A 102 5.44 -2.42 -11.36
CA GLU A 102 6.35 -2.96 -12.37
C GLU A 102 6.54 -1.94 -13.50
N GLU A 103 7.79 -1.63 -13.83
CA GLU A 103 8.20 -0.75 -14.92
C GLU A 103 9.06 -1.55 -15.91
N ASP A 104 8.58 -1.78 -17.12
CA ASP A 104 9.32 -2.48 -18.19
C ASP A 104 9.91 -3.85 -17.77
N GLY A 105 9.25 -4.56 -16.87
CA GLY A 105 9.68 -5.85 -16.36
C GLY A 105 10.60 -5.79 -15.14
N ALA A 106 10.88 -4.60 -14.63
CA ALA A 106 11.66 -4.36 -13.41
C ALA A 106 10.74 -3.95 -12.25
N LEU A 107 11.12 -4.27 -11.04
CA LEU A 107 10.44 -3.85 -9.81
C LEU A 107 11.42 -3.07 -8.95
N TYR A 108 11.13 -1.78 -8.71
CA TYR A 108 12.02 -0.91 -7.94
C TYR A 108 11.53 -0.68 -6.50
N ALA A 109 10.32 -1.11 -6.19
CA ALA A 109 9.71 -0.94 -4.88
C ALA A 109 8.91 -2.19 -4.50
N LEU A 110 9.21 -2.79 -3.35
CA LEU A 110 8.45 -3.92 -2.82
C LEU A 110 7.23 -3.38 -2.08
N PRO A 111 6.00 -3.72 -2.49
CA PRO A 111 4.81 -3.38 -1.71
C PRO A 111 4.80 -4.25 -0.46
N VAL A 112 4.80 -3.64 0.72
CA VAL A 112 4.74 -4.38 1.99
C VAL A 112 3.36 -4.32 2.62
N ARG A 113 2.57 -3.31 2.24
CA ARG A 113 1.22 -3.08 2.72
C ARG A 113 0.45 -2.18 1.77
N TRP A 114 -0.86 -2.31 1.80
CA TRP A 114 -1.76 -1.43 1.07
C TRP A 114 -3.00 -1.10 1.90
N GLY A 115 -3.68 -0.09 1.50
CA GLY A 115 -4.97 0.30 2.02
C GLY A 115 -5.65 1.16 0.99
N GLY A 116 -6.93 1.31 1.12
CA GLY A 116 -7.65 2.03 0.09
C GLY A 116 -8.88 2.72 0.63
N MET A 117 -9.43 3.52 -0.24
CA MET A 117 -10.66 4.20 -0.05
C MET A 117 -11.54 3.92 -1.25
N SER A 118 -12.76 3.50 -1.01
CA SER A 118 -13.74 3.23 -2.04
C SER A 118 -15.08 3.89 -1.70
N TYR A 119 -15.98 3.88 -2.64
CA TYR A 119 -17.37 4.27 -2.45
C TYR A 119 -18.27 3.08 -2.64
N GLY A 120 -19.40 3.04 -1.97
CA GLY A 120 -20.29 1.97 -2.12
C GLY A 120 -21.70 2.19 -1.60
N CYS A 121 -22.56 1.19 -1.79
CA CYS A 121 -23.93 1.23 -1.33
C CYS A 121 -24.32 -0.09 -0.66
N SER A 122 -25.52 -0.14 -0.07
CA SER A 122 -25.98 -1.32 0.64
C SER A 122 -26.11 -2.54 -0.28
N LYS A 123 -25.90 -3.73 0.28
CA LYS A 123 -26.01 -5.01 -0.41
C LYS A 123 -27.37 -5.23 -1.04
N GLU A 124 -28.42 -4.76 -0.36
CA GLU A 124 -29.79 -4.83 -0.87
C GLU A 124 -29.97 -4.06 -2.17
N LEU A 125 -29.33 -2.88 -2.28
CA LEU A 125 -29.36 -2.06 -3.50
C LEU A 125 -28.50 -2.65 -4.60
N LEU A 126 -27.38 -3.25 -4.25
CA LEU A 126 -26.48 -3.89 -5.22
C LEU A 126 -27.08 -5.15 -5.84
N ASP A 127 -27.96 -5.86 -5.11
CA ASP A 127 -28.63 -7.08 -5.57
C ASP A 127 -27.66 -8.09 -6.23
N GLY A 128 -26.53 -8.34 -5.56
CA GLY A 128 -25.46 -9.24 -6.01
C GLY A 128 -24.52 -8.68 -7.08
N ARG A 129 -24.68 -7.44 -7.49
CA ARG A 129 -23.72 -6.75 -8.38
C ARG A 129 -22.47 -6.39 -7.61
N LEU A 130 -21.33 -6.50 -8.27
CA LEU A 130 -20.03 -6.12 -7.71
C LEU A 130 -19.60 -4.72 -8.15
N THR A 131 -20.21 -4.20 -9.20
CA THR A 131 -19.91 -2.89 -9.78
C THR A 131 -21.23 -2.22 -10.17
N LEU A 132 -21.24 -0.89 -10.19
CA LEU A 132 -22.33 -0.09 -10.73
C LEU A 132 -21.83 0.72 -11.90
N SER A 133 -22.44 0.56 -13.07
CA SER A 133 -22.27 1.54 -14.15
C SER A 133 -22.93 2.87 -13.77
N GLU A 134 -22.53 3.95 -14.41
CA GLU A 134 -23.16 5.27 -14.23
C GLU A 134 -24.68 5.21 -14.41
N ALA A 135 -25.16 4.50 -15.42
CA ALA A 135 -26.59 4.36 -15.69
C ALA A 135 -27.34 3.64 -14.56
N GLU A 136 -26.75 2.56 -14.01
CA GLU A 136 -27.30 1.82 -12.89
C GLU A 136 -27.30 2.66 -11.60
N ALA A 137 -26.22 3.40 -11.36
CA ALA A 137 -26.14 4.31 -10.21
C ALA A 137 -27.23 5.39 -10.26
N LEU A 138 -27.49 5.97 -11.44
CA LEU A 138 -28.55 6.96 -11.62
C LEU A 138 -29.94 6.35 -11.46
N GLU A 139 -30.18 5.14 -11.96
CA GLU A 139 -31.45 4.43 -11.76
C GLU A 139 -31.70 4.15 -10.27
N LEU A 140 -30.68 3.72 -9.53
CA LEU A 140 -30.80 3.50 -8.09
C LEU A 140 -31.01 4.82 -7.34
N LEU A 141 -30.35 5.88 -7.75
CA LEU A 141 -30.51 7.22 -7.17
C LEU A 141 -31.96 7.73 -7.29
N ASP A 142 -32.57 7.58 -8.45
CA ASP A 142 -33.96 7.91 -8.68
C ASP A 142 -34.91 7.14 -7.73
N GLY A 143 -34.53 5.90 -7.38
CA GLY A 143 -35.28 5.05 -6.44
C GLY A 143 -35.21 5.51 -4.98
N LEU A 144 -34.19 6.29 -4.60
CA LEU A 144 -34.01 6.79 -3.22
C LEU A 144 -34.92 8.00 -2.89
N GLY A 145 -35.47 8.67 -3.89
CA GLY A 145 -36.38 9.78 -3.75
C GLY A 145 -35.78 11.16 -4.08
N GLU A 146 -36.67 12.16 -4.07
CA GLU A 146 -36.31 13.52 -4.44
C GLU A 146 -35.25 14.10 -3.45
N GLY A 147 -34.19 14.66 -3.98
CA GLY A 147 -33.13 15.29 -3.21
C GLY A 147 -32.03 14.34 -2.71
N ALA A 148 -32.10 13.05 -3.02
CA ALA A 148 -31.01 12.13 -2.72
C ALA A 148 -29.73 12.51 -3.51
N LEU A 149 -28.58 12.33 -2.87
CA LEU A 149 -27.27 12.61 -3.44
C LEU A 149 -26.62 11.33 -3.99
N LEU A 150 -25.84 11.44 -5.05
CA LEU A 150 -25.01 10.31 -5.50
C LEU A 150 -23.94 9.99 -4.46
N PHE A 151 -23.31 11.01 -3.90
CA PHE A 151 -22.27 10.93 -2.88
C PHE A 151 -22.64 11.70 -1.62
N PRO A 152 -22.08 11.35 -0.46
CA PRO A 152 -22.28 12.13 0.76
C PRO A 152 -21.89 13.59 0.54
N GLY A 153 -22.65 14.52 1.09
CA GLY A 153 -22.40 15.94 0.91
C GLY A 153 -21.06 16.44 1.44
N TRP A 154 -20.38 15.66 2.29
CA TRP A 154 -19.03 15.91 2.80
C TRP A 154 -17.91 15.39 1.90
N ALA A 155 -18.22 14.56 0.89
CA ALA A 155 -17.23 14.03 -0.03
C ALA A 155 -16.72 15.12 -0.99
N ASN A 156 -15.62 15.77 -0.61
CA ASN A 156 -15.04 16.86 -1.39
C ASN A 156 -14.24 16.38 -2.60
N ASP A 157 -13.95 15.11 -2.67
CA ASP A 157 -13.02 14.47 -3.63
C ASP A 157 -13.76 13.87 -4.84
N VAL A 158 -15.05 14.13 -4.94
CA VAL A 158 -15.86 13.61 -6.05
C VAL A 158 -15.36 14.22 -7.36
N PRO A 159 -15.02 13.40 -8.38
CA PRO A 159 -14.68 13.91 -9.69
C PRO A 159 -15.72 14.91 -10.17
N TRP A 160 -15.27 16.05 -10.66
CA TRP A 160 -16.15 17.16 -11.08
C TRP A 160 -17.23 16.74 -12.09
N GLN A 161 -17.00 15.69 -12.87
CA GLN A 161 -17.94 15.10 -13.81
C GLN A 161 -19.20 14.57 -13.14
N LEU A 162 -19.08 14.11 -11.89
CA LEU A 162 -20.18 13.57 -11.11
C LEU A 162 -20.87 14.64 -10.25
N ASN A 163 -20.25 15.79 -10.05
CA ASN A 163 -20.92 16.93 -9.45
C ASN A 163 -22.13 17.41 -10.28
N ALA A 164 -22.18 17.08 -11.56
CA ALA A 164 -23.34 17.35 -12.42
C ALA A 164 -24.62 16.63 -11.99
N TYR A 165 -24.51 15.54 -11.24
CA TYR A 165 -25.63 14.77 -10.70
C TYR A 165 -26.00 15.18 -9.26
N GLN A 166 -25.30 16.15 -8.70
CA GLN A 166 -25.62 16.70 -7.39
C GLN A 166 -26.57 17.89 -7.59
N PRO A 167 -27.67 17.99 -6.83
CA PRO A 167 -28.51 19.18 -6.89
C PRO A 167 -27.73 20.43 -6.54
N GLU A 168 -28.01 21.54 -7.25
CA GLU A 168 -27.48 22.85 -6.88
C GLU A 168 -27.95 23.20 -5.46
N TYR A 169 -27.02 23.22 -4.53
CA TYR A 169 -27.27 23.53 -3.13
C TYR A 169 -26.50 24.77 -2.75
N ASP A 170 -27.15 25.70 -2.04
CA ASP A 170 -26.46 26.84 -1.48
C ASP A 170 -25.65 26.40 -0.25
N ARG A 171 -24.38 26.07 -0.51
CA ARG A 171 -23.44 25.57 0.50
C ARG A 171 -23.27 26.51 1.70
N GLU A 172 -23.47 27.80 1.52
CA GLU A 172 -23.25 28.77 2.61
C GLU A 172 -24.42 28.85 3.59
N THR A 173 -25.64 28.63 3.11
CA THR A 173 -26.85 28.80 3.93
C THR A 173 -27.50 27.48 4.38
N GLU A 174 -27.19 26.35 3.74
CA GLU A 174 -27.89 25.08 3.96
C GLU A 174 -26.95 23.89 4.21
N LEU A 175 -25.73 24.15 4.67
CA LEU A 175 -24.68 23.16 4.82
C LEU A 175 -25.08 21.94 5.68
N GLU A 176 -25.74 22.17 6.83
CA GLU A 176 -26.16 21.11 7.72
C GLU A 176 -27.27 20.23 7.08
N ALA A 177 -28.20 20.87 6.37
CA ALA A 177 -29.25 20.16 5.66
C ALA A 177 -28.66 19.32 4.51
N TYR A 178 -27.70 19.86 3.79
CA TYR A 178 -27.00 19.17 2.71
C TYR A 178 -26.25 17.92 3.20
N TYR A 179 -25.54 18.00 4.32
CA TYR A 179 -24.85 16.86 4.90
C TYR A 179 -25.77 15.76 5.47
N SER A 180 -27.03 16.07 5.72
CA SER A 180 -28.01 15.13 6.21
C SER A 180 -28.88 14.48 5.12
N LEU A 181 -28.68 14.86 3.85
CA LEU A 181 -29.38 14.22 2.75
C LEU A 181 -28.94 12.76 2.58
N PRO A 182 -29.87 11.86 2.23
CA PRO A 182 -29.49 10.49 1.93
C PRO A 182 -28.58 10.46 0.71
N SER A 183 -27.55 9.62 0.76
CA SER A 183 -26.65 9.37 -0.37
C SER A 183 -26.76 7.92 -0.82
N LEU A 184 -26.63 7.69 -2.12
CA LEU A 184 -26.57 6.35 -2.68
C LEU A 184 -25.27 5.66 -2.32
N LEU A 185 -24.16 6.39 -2.47
CA LEU A 185 -22.82 5.90 -2.22
C LEU A 185 -22.27 6.48 -0.92
N GLU A 186 -21.59 5.64 -0.17
CA GLU A 186 -20.87 6.02 1.04
C GLU A 186 -19.37 5.81 0.84
N ARG A 187 -18.56 6.65 1.47
CA ARG A 187 -17.11 6.49 1.47
C ARG A 187 -16.70 5.43 2.48
N VAL A 188 -15.93 4.46 2.05
CA VAL A 188 -15.40 3.40 2.91
C VAL A 188 -13.90 3.32 2.83
N ASN A 189 -13.28 3.29 4.01
CA ASN A 189 -11.86 3.04 4.14
C ASN A 189 -11.62 1.53 4.27
N ILE A 190 -10.66 1.03 3.50
CA ILE A 190 -10.22 -0.36 3.55
C ILE A 190 -8.78 -0.33 4.01
N SER A 191 -8.58 -0.39 5.30
CA SER A 191 -7.26 -0.30 5.92
C SER A 191 -6.95 -1.46 6.86
N SER A 192 -7.91 -2.39 7.07
CA SER A 192 -7.68 -3.58 7.88
C SER A 192 -8.40 -4.81 7.33
N VAL A 193 -7.94 -5.99 7.74
CA VAL A 193 -8.57 -7.26 7.39
C VAL A 193 -10.00 -7.33 7.92
N GLU A 194 -10.27 -6.78 9.10
CA GLU A 194 -11.59 -6.71 9.70
C GLU A 194 -12.55 -5.84 8.88
N GLN A 195 -12.07 -4.70 8.35
CA GLN A 195 -12.87 -3.85 7.46
C GLN A 195 -13.18 -4.55 6.13
N LEU A 196 -12.20 -5.23 5.55
CA LEU A 196 -12.42 -6.02 4.34
C LEU A 196 -13.41 -7.18 4.63
N ALA A 197 -13.29 -7.86 5.78
CA ALA A 197 -14.22 -8.89 6.21
C ALA A 197 -15.64 -8.34 6.35
N ALA A 198 -15.81 -7.22 7.06
CA ALA A 198 -17.12 -6.58 7.22
C ALA A 198 -17.72 -6.21 5.86
N MET A 199 -16.93 -5.72 4.93
CA MET A 199 -17.41 -5.42 3.58
C MET A 199 -18.00 -6.65 2.89
N VAL A 200 -17.33 -7.78 2.92
CA VAL A 200 -17.75 -8.98 2.18
C VAL A 200 -18.83 -9.78 2.90
N THR A 201 -18.98 -9.61 4.21
CA THR A 201 -20.02 -10.27 5.01
C THR A 201 -21.27 -9.43 5.17
N ASP A 202 -21.15 -8.16 5.51
CA ASP A 202 -22.28 -7.26 5.81
C ASP A 202 -22.78 -6.55 4.55
N GLY A 203 -22.01 -6.64 3.49
CA GLY A 203 -22.43 -6.29 2.17
C GLY A 203 -22.36 -4.82 1.86
N ALA A 204 -21.23 -4.22 2.00
CA ALA A 204 -21.00 -2.95 1.34
C ALA A 204 -19.87 -3.11 0.36
N LEU A 205 -19.97 -2.73 -0.80
CA LEU A 205 -19.12 -1.91 -1.54
C LEU A 205 -18.14 -2.43 -2.49
N TRP A 206 -18.34 -2.02 -3.61
CA TRP A 206 -17.48 -2.38 -4.71
C TRP A 206 -17.20 -1.14 -5.52
N ASP A 207 -16.18 -1.22 -6.35
CA ASP A 207 -15.96 -0.28 -7.40
C ASP A 207 -17.30 0.18 -7.99
N THR A 208 -17.51 1.48 -8.07
CA THR A 208 -18.75 2.03 -8.62
C THR A 208 -18.89 1.77 -10.11
N GLY A 209 -17.83 1.26 -10.78
CA GLY A 209 -17.77 1.15 -12.24
C GLY A 209 -17.88 2.49 -12.96
N CYS A 210 -17.98 3.58 -12.23
CA CYS A 210 -18.01 4.92 -12.79
C CYS A 210 -16.59 5.35 -13.13
N PRO A 211 -16.31 5.82 -14.36
CA PRO A 211 -14.98 6.30 -14.72
C PRO A 211 -14.50 7.39 -13.77
N GLY A 212 -13.34 7.20 -13.15
CA GLY A 212 -12.74 8.13 -12.20
C GLY A 212 -13.19 7.95 -10.75
N ILE A 213 -14.00 6.94 -10.44
CA ILE A 213 -14.31 6.49 -9.09
C ILE A 213 -13.93 5.03 -8.99
N GLY A 214 -12.67 4.76 -8.96
CA GLY A 214 -12.14 3.48 -8.55
C GLY A 214 -11.71 3.52 -7.09
N PRO A 215 -11.44 2.36 -6.48
CA PRO A 215 -10.77 2.34 -5.19
C PRO A 215 -9.42 3.02 -5.33
N GLU A 216 -9.26 4.17 -4.68
CA GLU A 216 -7.94 4.77 -4.53
C GLU A 216 -7.15 3.95 -3.54
N THR A 217 -6.01 3.45 -3.98
CA THR A 217 -5.19 2.56 -3.17
C THR A 217 -3.84 3.20 -2.89
N ASP A 218 -3.54 3.38 -1.62
CA ASP A 218 -2.22 3.74 -1.15
C ASP A 218 -1.42 2.48 -0.81
N CYS A 219 -0.13 2.51 -1.07
CA CYS A 219 0.75 1.40 -0.80
C CYS A 219 1.99 1.86 -0.03
N LEU A 220 2.30 1.16 1.08
CA LEU A 220 3.60 1.30 1.72
C LEU A 220 4.60 0.42 0.97
N THR A 221 5.59 1.05 0.38
CA THR A 221 6.65 0.37 -0.35
C THR A 221 8.00 0.52 0.32
N LEU A 222 8.90 -0.43 0.08
CA LEU A 222 10.31 -0.33 0.44
C LEU A 222 11.16 -0.48 -0.82
N SER A 223 12.13 0.40 -0.98
CA SER A 223 13.07 0.40 -2.12
C SER A 223 14.51 0.35 -1.62
N ILE A 224 15.39 -0.30 -2.38
CA ILE A 224 16.82 -0.35 -2.13
C ILE A 224 17.49 0.68 -3.02
N LEU A 225 18.29 1.58 -2.44
CA LEU A 225 19.02 2.56 -3.23
C LEU A 225 20.17 1.91 -4.01
N ALA A 226 20.42 2.38 -5.23
CA ALA A 226 21.54 1.92 -6.06
C ALA A 226 22.92 2.18 -5.41
N SER A 227 22.99 3.10 -4.45
CA SER A 227 24.17 3.37 -3.63
C SER A 227 24.36 2.40 -2.47
N CYS A 228 23.41 1.49 -2.21
CA CYS A 228 23.49 0.51 -1.14
C CYS A 228 24.74 -0.37 -1.29
N GLY A 229 25.52 -0.46 -0.22
CA GLY A 229 26.78 -1.23 -0.22
C GLY A 229 26.58 -2.73 -0.04
N ASP A 230 25.39 -3.16 0.42
CA ASP A 230 25.05 -4.57 0.68
C ASP A 230 23.57 -4.80 0.33
N VAL A 231 23.33 -5.03 -0.96
CA VAL A 231 21.98 -5.23 -1.53
C VAL A 231 21.36 -6.53 -1.00
N GLU A 232 22.16 -7.57 -0.79
CA GLU A 232 21.68 -8.85 -0.26
C GLU A 232 21.13 -8.70 1.16
N GLY A 233 21.85 -7.97 2.01
CA GLY A 233 21.38 -7.67 3.36
C GLY A 233 20.15 -6.77 3.37
N ALA A 234 20.10 -5.79 2.47
CA ALA A 234 18.92 -4.94 2.32
C ALA A 234 17.70 -5.76 1.87
N TRP A 235 17.88 -6.69 0.93
CA TRP A 235 16.83 -7.61 0.51
C TRP A 235 16.37 -8.54 1.64
N GLU A 236 17.29 -9.05 2.48
CA GLU A 236 16.91 -9.84 3.65
C GLU A 236 15.96 -9.07 4.58
N PHE A 237 16.21 -7.78 4.78
CA PHE A 237 15.29 -6.93 5.53
C PHE A 237 13.94 -6.73 4.82
N LEU A 238 13.92 -6.44 3.52
CA LEU A 238 12.67 -6.27 2.76
C LEU A 238 11.82 -7.55 2.83
N SER A 239 12.44 -8.70 2.58
CA SER A 239 11.78 -10.02 2.65
C SER A 239 11.23 -10.30 4.05
N PHE A 240 11.97 -9.91 5.10
CA PHE A 240 11.51 -10.04 6.48
C PHE A 240 10.28 -9.19 6.74
N VAL A 241 10.28 -7.92 6.30
CA VAL A 241 9.13 -7.02 6.49
C VAL A 241 7.90 -7.53 5.74
N TYR A 242 8.09 -8.08 4.55
CA TYR A 242 7.03 -8.68 3.75
C TYR A 242 6.52 -9.99 4.35
N GLY A 243 7.40 -10.76 4.96
CA GLY A 243 7.15 -12.12 5.42
C GLY A 243 6.31 -12.24 6.71
N PRO A 244 5.94 -13.47 7.08
CA PRO A 244 5.08 -13.74 8.24
C PRO A 244 5.73 -13.40 9.58
N ASP A 245 7.06 -13.36 9.67
CA ASP A 245 7.78 -13.11 10.92
C ASP A 245 7.69 -11.65 11.40
N SER A 246 7.36 -10.74 10.50
CA SER A 246 7.09 -9.33 10.81
C SER A 246 5.63 -9.07 11.26
N ARG A 247 4.75 -10.06 11.15
CA ARG A 247 3.31 -9.96 11.46
C ARG A 247 2.97 -9.23 12.75
N PRO A 248 3.60 -9.52 13.90
CA PRO A 248 3.23 -8.86 15.16
C PRO A 248 3.44 -7.35 15.11
N ALA A 249 4.47 -6.88 14.44
CA ALA A 249 4.70 -5.44 14.25
C ALA A 249 3.66 -4.79 13.34
N ILE A 250 3.19 -5.58 12.39
CA ILE A 250 2.19 -5.17 11.41
C ILE A 250 0.80 -5.07 12.03
N GLU A 251 0.48 -5.93 12.98
CA GLU A 251 -0.83 -6.01 13.65
C GLU A 251 -1.03 -4.95 14.74
N LEU A 252 0.05 -4.48 15.34
CA LEU A 252 0.02 -3.53 16.45
C LEU A 252 -0.03 -2.05 16.01
N GLY A 253 0.16 -1.76 14.71
CA GLY A 253 0.14 -0.39 14.20
C GLY A 253 -1.29 0.13 13.99
N ASP A 254 -1.64 1.26 14.60
CA ASP A 254 -2.86 2.00 14.31
C ASP A 254 -2.92 2.36 12.80
N GLY A 255 -4.01 2.01 12.14
CA GLY A 255 -4.20 2.26 10.70
C GLY A 255 -3.45 1.27 9.82
N CYS A 256 -3.45 0.00 10.19
CA CYS A 256 -2.77 -1.07 9.48
C CYS A 256 -3.29 -1.24 8.07
N LEU A 257 -2.47 -0.90 7.09
CA LEU A 257 -2.67 -1.29 5.72
C LEU A 257 -2.78 -2.82 5.62
N LEU A 258 -3.53 -3.31 4.64
CA LEU A 258 -3.71 -4.73 4.39
C LEU A 258 -2.39 -5.41 3.97
N PRO A 259 -2.20 -6.71 4.23
CA PRO A 259 -1.06 -7.45 3.69
C PRO A 259 -1.01 -7.37 2.17
N ALA A 260 0.18 -7.13 1.62
CA ALA A 260 0.39 -7.07 0.17
C ALA A 260 0.52 -8.46 -0.48
N GLY A 261 0.71 -9.52 0.32
CA GLY A 261 0.76 -10.90 -0.14
C GLY A 261 -0.62 -11.54 -0.19
N ALA A 262 -0.95 -12.13 -1.34
CA ALA A 262 -2.25 -12.78 -1.57
C ALA A 262 -2.52 -13.89 -0.55
N GLU A 263 -1.56 -14.79 -0.33
CA GLU A 263 -1.69 -15.89 0.62
C GLU A 263 -1.96 -15.37 2.05
N GLN A 264 -1.17 -14.37 2.49
CA GLN A 264 -1.34 -13.79 3.82
C GLN A 264 -2.68 -13.08 3.98
N LEU A 265 -3.09 -12.30 2.95
CA LEU A 265 -4.35 -11.57 2.98
C LEU A 265 -5.53 -12.53 3.13
N TYR A 266 -5.62 -13.52 2.24
CA TYR A 266 -6.78 -14.43 2.22
C TYR A 266 -6.78 -15.43 3.38
N ALA A 267 -5.61 -15.85 3.87
CA ALA A 267 -5.52 -16.67 5.08
C ALA A 267 -6.07 -15.92 6.31
N ARG A 268 -5.68 -14.65 6.48
CA ARG A 268 -6.16 -13.82 7.59
C ARG A 268 -7.64 -13.48 7.45
N LEU A 269 -8.10 -13.26 6.22
CA LEU A 269 -9.51 -12.98 5.96
C LEU A 269 -10.38 -14.20 6.30
N ALA A 270 -9.93 -15.41 5.98
CA ALA A 270 -10.63 -16.65 6.31
C ALA A 270 -10.76 -16.92 7.83
N GLU A 271 -9.92 -16.30 8.65
CA GLU A 271 -9.98 -16.39 10.11
C GLU A 271 -11.02 -15.44 10.74
N GLN A 272 -11.58 -14.50 9.94
CA GLN A 272 -12.54 -13.52 10.44
C GLN A 272 -13.93 -14.14 10.61
N GLU A 273 -14.64 -13.68 11.64
CA GLU A 273 -16.01 -14.14 11.93
C GLU A 273 -16.95 -13.82 10.75
N GLY A 274 -17.74 -14.81 10.33
CA GLY A 274 -18.73 -14.67 9.27
C GLY A 274 -18.17 -14.81 7.84
N VAL A 275 -16.86 -14.89 7.66
CA VAL A 275 -16.25 -15.06 6.34
C VAL A 275 -16.29 -16.53 5.93
N ASP A 276 -17.13 -16.85 4.96
CA ASP A 276 -17.24 -18.16 4.32
C ASP A 276 -16.56 -18.17 2.93
N GLU A 277 -16.66 -19.28 2.22
CA GLU A 277 -16.06 -19.43 0.87
C GLU A 277 -16.61 -18.39 -0.12
N ALA A 278 -17.93 -18.07 -0.03
CA ALA A 278 -18.53 -17.08 -0.91
C ALA A 278 -18.01 -15.68 -0.63
N ALA A 279 -17.83 -15.32 0.65
CA ALA A 279 -17.24 -14.07 1.05
C ALA A 279 -15.76 -13.96 0.60
N LEU A 280 -15.00 -15.06 0.65
CA LEU A 280 -13.62 -15.10 0.14
C LEU A 280 -13.55 -14.92 -1.38
N GLU A 281 -14.42 -15.58 -2.14
CA GLU A 281 -14.50 -15.38 -3.60
C GLU A 281 -14.87 -13.93 -3.94
N LEU A 282 -15.75 -13.34 -3.15
CA LEU A 282 -16.13 -11.95 -3.29
C LEU A 282 -14.95 -11.01 -3.01
N ALA A 283 -14.17 -11.27 -1.96
CA ALA A 283 -12.98 -10.50 -1.64
C ALA A 283 -11.93 -10.59 -2.75
N ARG A 284 -11.74 -11.78 -3.33
CA ARG A 284 -10.82 -11.96 -4.46
C ARG A 284 -11.25 -11.15 -5.67
N ALA A 285 -12.52 -11.26 -6.05
CA ALA A 285 -13.07 -10.50 -7.18
C ALA A 285 -12.89 -8.98 -7.00
N TYR A 286 -13.02 -8.51 -5.76
CA TYR A 286 -12.81 -7.12 -5.41
C TYR A 286 -11.34 -6.70 -5.53
N VAL A 287 -10.44 -7.46 -4.91
CA VAL A 287 -9.01 -7.18 -4.94
C VAL A 287 -8.45 -7.26 -6.36
N ASP A 288 -8.93 -8.22 -7.17
CA ASP A 288 -8.54 -8.35 -8.57
C ASP A 288 -9.01 -7.17 -9.44
N GLY A 289 -10.05 -6.46 -9.02
CA GLY A 289 -10.56 -5.27 -9.69
C GLY A 289 -9.86 -3.95 -9.27
N MET A 290 -8.96 -4.00 -8.30
CA MET A 290 -8.26 -2.82 -7.82
C MET A 290 -7.16 -2.34 -8.75
N SER A 291 -6.81 -1.08 -8.63
CA SER A 291 -5.61 -0.50 -9.24
C SER A 291 -4.91 0.42 -8.25
N LEU A 292 -3.59 0.54 -8.37
CA LEU A 292 -2.86 1.58 -7.65
C LEU A 292 -3.22 2.95 -8.22
N ARG A 293 -3.36 3.92 -7.33
CA ARG A 293 -3.42 5.32 -7.72
C ARG A 293 -2.10 5.68 -8.40
N ASP A 294 -2.17 6.30 -9.58
CA ASP A 294 -0.98 6.85 -10.22
C ASP A 294 -0.27 7.73 -9.20
N ALA A 295 0.97 7.36 -8.87
CA ALA A 295 1.83 8.19 -8.04
C ALA A 295 2.08 9.49 -8.79
N ALA A 296 1.37 10.55 -8.40
CA ALA A 296 1.45 11.86 -9.03
C ALA A 296 2.69 12.63 -8.55
#